data_b6e11463673aee85e54c08fc57dfdf42
#
_entry.id   b6e11463673aee85e54c08fc57dfdf42
#
_cell.length_a   1.000
_cell.length_b   1.000
_cell.length_c   1.000
_cell.angle_alpha   90.00
_cell.angle_beta   90.00
_cell.angle_gamma   90.00
#
_symmetry.space_group_name_H-M   'P 1'
#
loop_
_entity.id
_entity.type
_entity.pdbx_description
1 polymer ?
#
loop_
_entity_poly.entity_id
_entity_poly.type
_entity_poly.pdbx_seq_one_letter_code
_entity_poly.pdbx_strand_id
1 'polypeptide(L)'
;IETLTGAGGGVIFTPSISDADSREIVQNLCNQLSESNRILPGGYIYLSDLLSNPKILNNIGRIIAKAFRDQKIDAVMTVATKGVPLANAVANVLNVPFVIVRRDLKITEGSTVSVNYVSGSSGDRIEKMFLSKRSLKAGSRVLIVDDFLKGGGTISGMVSLLAEFESELAGVAIFAD
;
A
#
# COMPACT_ATOMS: atom_id res chain seq x y z
N ILE A 1 -15.19 11.82 15.47
CA ILE A 1 -14.99 13.24 15.84
C ILE A 1 -14.42 13.25 17.26
N GLU A 2 -13.27 13.84 17.42
CA GLU A 2 -12.62 14.01 18.70
C GLU A 2 -12.63 15.49 19.07
N THR A 3 -13.01 15.81 20.30
CA THR A 3 -13.05 17.20 20.78
C THR A 3 -11.84 17.45 21.67
N LEU A 4 -11.05 18.44 21.31
CA LEU A 4 -9.93 18.91 22.13
C LEU A 4 -10.46 19.97 23.11
N THR A 5 -10.24 19.79 24.41
CA THR A 5 -10.62 20.75 25.47
C THR A 5 -9.47 21.71 25.77
N GLY A 6 -9.78 22.98 26.12
CA GLY A 6 -8.80 24.00 26.48
C GLY A 6 -8.92 25.27 25.64
N ALA A 7 -8.10 26.30 25.97
CA ALA A 7 -8.13 27.60 25.32
C ALA A 7 -7.78 27.60 23.83
N GLY A 8 -7.11 26.55 23.35
CA GLY A 8 -6.84 26.26 21.93
C GLY A 8 -7.64 25.06 21.41
N GLY A 9 -8.75 24.73 22.09
CA GLY A 9 -9.57 23.56 21.76
C GLY A 9 -10.23 23.63 20.39
N GLY A 10 -10.61 22.49 19.87
CA GLY A 10 -11.23 22.36 18.56
C GLY A 10 -11.82 20.97 18.34
N VAL A 11 -12.21 20.71 17.12
CA VAL A 11 -12.74 19.41 16.71
C VAL A 11 -11.80 18.79 15.68
N ILE A 12 -11.32 17.61 15.97
CA ILE A 12 -10.58 16.80 15.00
C ILE A 12 -11.57 15.86 14.31
N PHE A 13 -11.68 15.99 13.00
CA PHE A 13 -12.40 15.03 12.17
C PHE A 13 -11.41 14.02 11.59
N THR A 14 -11.47 12.81 12.09
CA THR A 14 -10.77 11.67 11.45
C THR A 14 -11.77 10.93 10.57
N PRO A 15 -11.55 10.86 9.26
CA PRO A 15 -12.39 10.09 8.37
C PRO A 15 -12.44 8.63 8.83
N SER A 16 -13.61 8.16 9.24
CA SER A 16 -13.80 6.77 9.67
C SER A 16 -14.91 6.12 8.86
N ILE A 17 -14.88 4.81 8.79
CA ILE A 17 -15.88 3.99 8.14
C ILE A 17 -16.44 3.01 9.16
N SER A 18 -17.75 2.76 9.16
CA SER A 18 -18.37 1.79 10.06
C SER A 18 -17.97 0.36 9.68
N ASP A 19 -18.10 -0.59 10.61
CA ASP A 19 -17.85 -2.01 10.31
C ASP A 19 -18.89 -2.57 9.33
N ALA A 20 -20.12 -2.09 9.40
CA ALA A 20 -21.19 -2.49 8.48
C ALA A 20 -20.87 -2.01 7.05
N ASP A 21 -20.56 -0.72 6.88
CA ASP A 21 -20.20 -0.17 5.56
C ASP A 21 -18.93 -0.83 5.01
N SER A 22 -17.93 -1.09 5.87
CA SER A 22 -16.69 -1.77 5.48
C SER A 22 -17.00 -3.17 4.89
N ARG A 23 -17.82 -3.96 5.58
CA ARG A 23 -18.22 -5.29 5.10
C ARG A 23 -19.00 -5.22 3.79
N GLU A 24 -19.95 -4.30 3.67
CA GLU A 24 -20.73 -4.12 2.45
C GLU A 24 -19.84 -3.75 1.26
N ILE A 25 -18.93 -2.81 1.44
CA ILE A 25 -17.98 -2.37 0.40
C ILE A 25 -17.08 -3.53 -0.03
N VAL A 26 -16.50 -4.26 0.94
CA VAL A 26 -15.64 -5.41 0.64
C VAL A 26 -16.42 -6.49 -0.09
N GLN A 27 -17.64 -6.83 0.35
CA GLN A 27 -18.47 -7.83 -0.32
C GLN A 27 -18.80 -7.42 -1.76
N ASN A 28 -19.14 -6.15 -1.99
CA ASN A 28 -19.41 -5.65 -3.33
C ASN A 28 -18.18 -5.72 -4.23
N LEU A 29 -16.98 -5.43 -3.69
CA LEU A 29 -15.72 -5.57 -4.43
C LEU A 29 -15.40 -7.03 -4.74
N CYS A 30 -15.57 -7.94 -3.77
CA CYS A 30 -15.40 -9.37 -3.99
C CYS A 30 -16.32 -9.89 -5.11
N ASN A 31 -17.59 -9.47 -5.11
CA ASN A 31 -18.53 -9.83 -6.17
C ASN A 31 -18.06 -9.35 -7.55
N GLN A 32 -17.58 -8.10 -7.64
CA GLN A 32 -17.04 -7.55 -8.88
C GLN A 32 -15.76 -8.28 -9.32
N LEU A 33 -14.85 -8.59 -8.38
CA LEU A 33 -13.60 -9.30 -8.69
C LEU A 33 -13.82 -10.74 -9.16
N SER A 34 -14.91 -11.35 -8.72
CA SER A 34 -15.28 -12.73 -9.10
C SER A 34 -15.94 -12.83 -10.49
N GLU A 35 -16.17 -11.73 -11.17
CA GLU A 35 -16.73 -11.75 -12.53
C GLU A 35 -15.74 -12.41 -13.50
N SER A 36 -16.24 -13.38 -14.30
CA SER A 36 -15.40 -14.16 -15.23
C SER A 36 -14.68 -13.33 -16.28
N ASN A 37 -15.25 -12.18 -16.66
CA ASN A 37 -14.66 -11.26 -17.63
C ASN A 37 -13.42 -10.50 -17.09
N ARG A 38 -13.14 -10.58 -15.79
CA ARG A 38 -11.96 -9.98 -15.16
C ARG A 38 -10.73 -10.90 -15.15
N ILE A 39 -10.93 -12.18 -15.40
CA ILE A 39 -9.84 -13.15 -15.41
C ILE A 39 -9.08 -13.05 -16.73
N LEU A 40 -7.82 -12.67 -16.64
CA LEU A 40 -6.92 -12.54 -17.79
C LEU A 40 -6.06 -13.80 -17.96
N PRO A 41 -5.48 -14.04 -19.17
CA PRO A 41 -4.56 -15.15 -19.39
C PRO A 41 -3.42 -15.17 -18.36
N GLY A 42 -3.08 -16.37 -17.86
CA GLY A 42 -2.05 -16.54 -16.83
C GLY A 42 -2.51 -16.31 -15.38
N GLY A 43 -3.83 -16.24 -15.15
CA GLY A 43 -4.41 -16.10 -13.80
C GLY A 43 -4.27 -14.70 -13.21
N TYR A 44 -4.14 -13.69 -14.05
CA TYR A 44 -4.19 -12.30 -13.63
C TYR A 44 -5.63 -11.79 -13.56
N ILE A 45 -5.86 -10.79 -12.70
CA ILE A 45 -7.16 -10.13 -12.57
C ILE A 45 -7.05 -8.70 -13.13
N TYR A 46 -8.07 -8.28 -13.89
CA TYR A 46 -8.17 -6.91 -14.36
C TYR A 46 -8.67 -6.01 -13.22
N LEU A 47 -7.79 -5.12 -12.74
CA LEU A 47 -8.03 -4.24 -11.59
C LEU A 47 -8.02 -2.75 -11.96
N SER A 48 -7.62 -2.41 -13.19
CA SER A 48 -7.31 -1.01 -13.55
C SER A 48 -8.50 -0.06 -13.40
N ASP A 49 -9.72 -0.51 -13.70
CA ASP A 49 -10.95 0.26 -13.55
C ASP A 49 -11.29 0.53 -12.07
N LEU A 50 -11.05 -0.44 -11.19
CA LEU A 50 -11.28 -0.29 -9.74
C LEU A 50 -10.23 0.64 -9.13
N LEU A 51 -8.96 0.45 -9.48
CA LEU A 51 -7.84 1.23 -8.95
C LEU A 51 -7.70 2.64 -9.59
N SER A 52 -8.51 2.96 -10.59
CA SER A 52 -8.66 4.31 -11.13
C SER A 52 -9.93 5.03 -10.63
N ASN A 53 -10.78 4.35 -9.87
CA ASN A 53 -12.02 4.92 -9.35
C ASN A 53 -11.79 5.61 -7.99
N PRO A 54 -11.90 6.95 -7.88
CA PRO A 54 -11.62 7.66 -6.64
C PRO A 54 -12.52 7.25 -5.46
N LYS A 55 -13.78 6.89 -5.73
CA LYS A 55 -14.72 6.46 -4.69
C LYS A 55 -14.27 5.12 -4.09
N ILE A 56 -13.87 4.18 -4.93
CA ILE A 56 -13.35 2.87 -4.49
C ILE A 56 -12.06 3.07 -3.71
N LEU A 57 -11.09 3.82 -4.26
CA LEU A 57 -9.81 4.08 -3.61
C LEU A 57 -9.98 4.73 -2.23
N ASN A 58 -10.84 5.75 -2.12
CA ASN A 58 -11.10 6.41 -0.85
C ASN A 58 -11.73 5.47 0.19
N ASN A 59 -12.64 4.59 -0.23
CA ASN A 59 -13.25 3.62 0.65
C ASN A 59 -12.23 2.57 1.13
N ILE A 60 -11.44 2.00 0.22
CA ILE A 60 -10.40 1.03 0.56
C ILE A 60 -9.32 1.68 1.43
N GLY A 61 -8.91 2.91 1.11
CA GLY A 61 -7.97 3.66 1.93
C GLY A 61 -8.43 3.80 3.38
N ARG A 62 -9.73 4.09 3.60
CA ARG A 62 -10.32 4.16 4.94
C ARG A 62 -10.39 2.80 5.62
N ILE A 63 -10.74 1.73 4.90
CA ILE A 63 -10.81 0.37 5.43
C ILE A 63 -9.42 -0.10 5.89
N ILE A 64 -8.40 0.06 5.04
CA ILE A 64 -7.03 -0.32 5.37
C ILE A 64 -6.52 0.54 6.54
N ALA A 65 -6.65 1.86 6.47
CA ALA A 65 -6.20 2.75 7.54
C ALA A 65 -6.86 2.42 8.89
N LYS A 66 -8.14 2.04 8.88
CA LYS A 66 -8.85 1.60 10.09
C LYS A 66 -8.25 0.33 10.69
N ALA A 67 -7.82 -0.63 9.87
CA ALA A 67 -7.22 -1.87 10.35
C ALA A 67 -5.86 -1.65 11.04
N PHE A 68 -5.17 -0.55 10.73
CA PHE A 68 -3.86 -0.20 11.28
C PHE A 68 -3.88 1.02 12.22
N ARG A 69 -5.05 1.53 12.58
CA ARG A 69 -5.18 2.79 13.34
C ARG A 69 -4.51 2.78 14.72
N ASP A 70 -4.44 1.60 15.35
CA ASP A 70 -3.85 1.43 16.68
C ASP A 70 -2.34 1.17 16.62
N GLN A 71 -1.77 1.21 15.42
CA GLN A 71 -0.34 1.10 15.18
C GLN A 71 0.25 2.44 14.78
N LYS A 72 1.47 2.68 15.24
CA LYS A 72 2.23 3.83 14.75
C LYS A 72 2.72 3.50 13.34
N ILE A 73 2.25 4.25 12.33
CA ILE A 73 2.70 4.18 10.95
C ILE A 73 3.40 5.50 10.63
N ASP A 74 4.64 5.45 10.18
CA ASP A 74 5.42 6.63 9.79
C ASP A 74 5.43 6.85 8.27
N ALA A 75 5.22 5.80 7.48
CA ALA A 75 5.11 5.87 6.03
C ALA A 75 4.34 4.68 5.45
N VAL A 76 3.76 4.86 4.27
CA VAL A 76 3.20 3.79 3.44
C VAL A 76 4.18 3.49 2.30
N MET A 77 4.43 2.23 1.99
CA MET A 77 5.32 1.80 0.89
C MET A 77 4.55 0.97 -0.13
N THR A 78 4.81 1.21 -1.40
CA THR A 78 4.28 0.41 -2.51
C THR A 78 5.30 0.25 -3.62
N VAL A 79 5.07 -0.70 -4.52
CA VAL A 79 5.86 -0.80 -5.75
C VAL A 79 5.11 -0.16 -6.94
N ALA A 80 5.83 0.55 -7.81
CA ALA A 80 5.23 1.08 -9.04
C ALA A 80 4.76 -0.09 -9.92
N THR A 81 3.56 0.00 -10.52
CA THR A 81 2.79 1.18 -10.86
C THR A 81 1.38 1.16 -10.25
N LYS A 82 0.69 0.02 -10.23
CA LYS A 82 -0.75 -0.07 -9.90
C LYS A 82 -1.04 0.09 -8.41
N GLY A 83 -0.11 -0.27 -7.54
CA GLY A 83 -0.24 -0.05 -6.10
C GLY A 83 -0.22 1.44 -5.70
N VAL A 84 0.32 2.33 -6.56
CA VAL A 84 0.51 3.75 -6.23
C VAL A 84 -0.78 4.48 -5.86
N PRO A 85 -1.89 4.40 -6.63
CA PRO A 85 -3.14 5.05 -6.25
C PRO A 85 -3.69 4.56 -4.90
N LEU A 86 -3.57 3.26 -4.64
CA LEU A 86 -4.02 2.65 -3.39
C LEU A 86 -3.19 3.12 -2.19
N ALA A 87 -1.85 3.08 -2.33
CA ALA A 87 -0.93 3.56 -1.30
C ALA A 87 -1.17 5.04 -0.97
N ASN A 88 -1.39 5.88 -2.00
CA ASN A 88 -1.74 7.28 -1.81
C ASN A 88 -3.06 7.44 -1.04
N ALA A 89 -4.09 6.66 -1.37
CA ALA A 89 -5.37 6.73 -0.67
C ALA A 89 -5.23 6.35 0.83
N VAL A 90 -4.46 5.31 1.15
CA VAL A 90 -4.17 4.89 2.53
C VAL A 90 -3.36 5.97 3.27
N ALA A 91 -2.29 6.47 2.65
CA ALA A 91 -1.41 7.48 3.21
C ALA A 91 -2.15 8.78 3.53
N ASN A 92 -3.10 9.21 2.66
CA ASN A 92 -3.94 10.36 2.89
C ASN A 92 -4.81 10.20 4.16
N VAL A 93 -5.39 9.02 4.39
CA VAL A 93 -6.22 8.78 5.59
C VAL A 93 -5.35 8.74 6.85
N LEU A 94 -4.18 8.10 6.78
CA LEU A 94 -3.23 8.02 7.90
C LEU A 94 -2.47 9.34 8.13
N ASN A 95 -2.53 10.28 7.18
CA ASN A 95 -1.79 11.55 7.18
C ASN A 95 -0.26 11.35 7.30
N VAL A 96 0.27 10.40 6.53
CA VAL A 96 1.69 10.08 6.48
C VAL A 96 2.20 10.13 5.03
N PRO A 97 3.50 10.29 4.79
CA PRO A 97 4.05 10.18 3.45
C PRO A 97 3.89 8.77 2.89
N PHE A 98 3.85 8.65 1.55
CA PHE A 98 4.03 7.36 0.90
C PHE A 98 5.27 7.37 0.01
N VAL A 99 5.91 6.21 -0.11
CA VAL A 99 7.14 6.02 -0.87
C VAL A 99 6.94 4.96 -1.95
N ILE A 100 7.55 5.17 -3.09
CA ILE A 100 7.36 4.34 -4.27
C ILE A 100 8.66 3.60 -4.58
N VAL A 101 8.63 2.29 -4.41
CA VAL A 101 9.68 1.39 -4.86
C VAL A 101 9.57 1.21 -6.37
N ARG A 102 10.68 1.23 -7.08
CA ARG A 102 10.73 1.08 -8.53
C ARG A 102 11.50 -0.17 -8.94
N ARG A 103 11.14 -0.73 -10.08
CA ARG A 103 11.85 -1.87 -10.69
C ARG A 103 12.96 -1.42 -11.62
N ASP A 104 13.00 -0.15 -11.97
CA ASP A 104 14.01 0.46 -12.81
C ASP A 104 14.61 1.70 -12.16
N LEU A 105 15.88 1.94 -12.41
CA LEU A 105 16.58 3.13 -11.91
C LEU A 105 16.15 4.35 -12.70
N LYS A 106 15.72 5.40 -12.00
CA LYS A 106 15.43 6.72 -12.59
C LYS A 106 16.44 7.75 -12.09
N ILE A 107 16.96 8.55 -12.99
CA ILE A 107 17.92 9.65 -12.68
C ILE A 107 17.29 10.63 -11.65
N THR A 108 15.98 10.83 -11.73
CA THR A 108 15.24 11.73 -10.84
C THR A 108 15.19 11.27 -9.39
N GLU A 109 15.48 10.01 -9.10
CA GLU A 109 15.49 9.46 -7.74
C GLU A 109 16.76 9.82 -6.96
N GLY A 110 17.81 10.29 -7.64
CA GLY A 110 19.11 10.57 -7.02
C GLY A 110 19.82 9.30 -6.57
N SER A 111 20.50 9.37 -5.43
CA SER A 111 21.14 8.17 -4.83
C SER A 111 20.09 7.20 -4.33
N THR A 112 20.20 5.94 -4.72
CA THR A 112 19.26 4.86 -4.38
C THR A 112 19.94 3.72 -3.62
N VAL A 113 19.15 3.00 -2.85
CA VAL A 113 19.43 1.64 -2.37
C VAL A 113 18.73 0.67 -3.29
N SER A 114 19.31 -0.50 -3.51
CA SER A 114 18.68 -1.55 -4.31
C SER A 114 18.86 -2.92 -3.67
N VAL A 115 17.85 -3.76 -3.83
CA VAL A 115 17.89 -5.16 -3.42
C VAL A 115 17.51 -6.04 -4.61
N ASN A 116 18.06 -7.25 -4.65
CA ASN A 116 17.60 -8.30 -5.55
C ASN A 116 16.52 -9.10 -4.83
N TYR A 117 15.50 -9.51 -5.55
CA TYR A 117 14.45 -10.39 -5.04
C TYR A 117 14.04 -11.40 -6.10
N VAL A 118 13.48 -12.49 -5.64
CA VAL A 118 12.97 -13.55 -6.53
C VAL A 118 11.50 -13.22 -6.86
N SER A 119 11.19 -13.05 -8.13
CA SER A 119 9.83 -12.78 -8.61
C SER A 119 9.21 -14.03 -9.25
N GLY A 120 7.86 -14.07 -9.23
CA GLY A 120 7.09 -15.15 -9.80
C GLY A 120 6.82 -16.31 -8.82
N SER A 121 5.79 -17.08 -9.13
CA SER A 121 5.35 -18.24 -8.35
C SER A 121 6.28 -19.45 -8.47
N SER A 122 7.10 -19.51 -9.51
CA SER A 122 8.10 -20.58 -9.76
C SER A 122 9.51 -20.26 -9.27
N GLY A 123 9.75 -19.02 -8.79
CA GLY A 123 11.07 -18.63 -8.30
C GLY A 123 12.15 -18.46 -9.37
N ASP A 124 11.76 -18.36 -10.64
CA ASP A 124 12.68 -18.50 -11.78
C ASP A 124 13.33 -17.18 -12.23
N ARG A 125 12.93 -16.03 -11.65
CA ARG A 125 13.46 -14.74 -12.10
C ARG A 125 13.98 -13.91 -10.93
N ILE A 126 15.25 -13.52 -11.01
CA ILE A 126 15.83 -12.52 -10.11
C ILE A 126 15.55 -11.15 -10.73
N GLU A 127 14.85 -10.33 -9.97
CA GLU A 127 14.57 -8.94 -10.31
C GLU A 127 15.24 -8.00 -9.29
N LYS A 128 15.32 -6.73 -9.63
CA LYS A 128 15.87 -5.70 -8.76
C LYS A 128 14.83 -4.65 -8.48
N MET A 129 14.84 -4.12 -7.27
CA MET A 129 14.05 -2.95 -6.92
C MET A 129 14.91 -1.89 -6.26
N PHE A 130 14.49 -0.64 -6.44
CA PHE A 130 15.20 0.56 -6.06
C PHE A 130 14.33 1.47 -5.22
N LEU A 131 14.94 2.10 -4.21
CA LEU A 131 14.31 3.16 -3.44
C LEU A 131 15.32 4.29 -3.20
N SER A 132 14.88 5.54 -3.37
CA SER A 132 15.73 6.70 -3.08
C SER A 132 16.15 6.73 -1.61
N LYS A 133 17.42 7.01 -1.35
CA LYS A 133 17.97 7.11 0.03
C LYS A 133 17.27 8.18 0.89
N ARG A 134 16.61 9.14 0.25
CA ARG A 134 15.89 10.22 0.92
C ARG A 134 14.43 9.87 1.25
N SER A 135 13.93 8.72 0.79
CA SER A 135 12.51 8.35 0.89
C SER A 135 12.09 7.92 2.28
N LEU A 136 12.97 7.27 3.04
CA LEU A 136 12.70 6.80 4.39
C LEU A 136 13.76 7.31 5.37
N LYS A 137 13.33 7.57 6.60
CA LYS A 137 14.22 7.84 7.74
C LYS A 137 14.46 6.52 8.47
N ALA A 138 15.67 6.34 9.00
CA ALA A 138 15.97 5.20 9.87
C ALA A 138 14.98 5.13 11.06
N GLY A 139 14.60 3.93 11.44
CA GLY A 139 13.62 3.67 12.50
C GLY A 139 12.16 3.93 12.12
N SER A 140 11.86 4.22 10.84
CA SER A 140 10.46 4.38 10.38
C SER A 140 9.70 3.07 10.47
N ARG A 141 8.45 3.13 10.91
CA ARG A 141 7.51 2.01 10.86
C ARG A 141 6.65 2.12 9.61
N VAL A 142 6.78 1.15 8.73
CA VAL A 142 6.27 1.21 7.37
C VAL A 142 5.15 0.20 7.14
N LEU A 143 4.02 0.67 6.63
CA LEU A 143 2.94 -0.16 6.12
C LEU A 143 3.15 -0.39 4.61
N ILE A 144 3.30 -1.64 4.20
CA ILE A 144 3.35 -2.01 2.78
C ILE A 144 1.91 -2.14 2.27
N VAL A 145 1.62 -1.47 1.15
CA VAL A 145 0.31 -1.51 0.49
C VAL A 145 0.53 -1.80 -0.99
N ASP A 146 -0.09 -2.87 -1.52
CA ASP A 146 0.04 -3.21 -2.94
C ASP A 146 -1.29 -3.69 -3.53
N ASP A 147 -1.40 -3.69 -4.86
CA ASP A 147 -2.62 -4.04 -5.56
C ASP A 147 -2.84 -5.54 -5.68
N PHE A 148 -1.79 -6.33 -5.89
CA PHE A 148 -1.93 -7.76 -6.14
C PHE A 148 -0.78 -8.58 -5.54
N LEU A 149 -1.12 -9.66 -4.85
CA LEU A 149 -0.16 -10.64 -4.34
C LEU A 149 -0.09 -11.86 -5.25
N LYS A 150 1.10 -12.15 -5.75
CA LYS A 150 1.40 -13.39 -6.46
C LYS A 150 2.74 -13.94 -6.00
N GLY A 151 2.71 -15.02 -5.23
CA GLY A 151 3.93 -15.70 -4.77
C GLY A 151 4.79 -14.95 -3.75
N GLY A 152 4.41 -13.73 -3.34
CA GLY A 152 5.04 -12.98 -2.23
C GLY A 152 6.42 -12.38 -2.51
N GLY A 153 7.05 -12.63 -3.65
CA GLY A 153 8.41 -12.17 -3.96
C GLY A 153 8.57 -10.64 -3.90
N THR A 154 7.59 -9.89 -4.43
CA THR A 154 7.59 -8.42 -4.38
C THR A 154 7.57 -7.92 -2.93
N ILE A 155 6.74 -8.51 -2.09
CA ILE A 155 6.65 -8.16 -0.66
C ILE A 155 7.97 -8.47 0.04
N SER A 156 8.55 -9.64 -0.19
CA SER A 156 9.86 -10.03 0.36
C SER A 156 10.96 -9.04 -0.04
N GLY A 157 10.97 -8.58 -1.30
CA GLY A 157 11.89 -7.55 -1.76
C GLY A 157 11.69 -6.21 -1.06
N MET A 158 10.44 -5.77 -0.86
CA MET A 158 10.15 -4.55 -0.11
C MET A 158 10.58 -4.66 1.35
N VAL A 159 10.36 -5.80 2.00
CA VAL A 159 10.84 -6.06 3.36
C VAL A 159 12.38 -6.02 3.44
N SER A 160 13.07 -6.58 2.45
CA SER A 160 14.53 -6.48 2.36
C SER A 160 15.01 -5.03 2.21
N LEU A 161 14.27 -4.21 1.44
CA LEU A 161 14.56 -2.77 1.36
C LEU A 161 14.40 -2.07 2.72
N LEU A 162 13.37 -2.40 3.51
CA LEU A 162 13.19 -1.81 4.85
C LEU A 162 14.40 -2.05 5.74
N ALA A 163 14.98 -3.25 5.69
CA ALA A 163 16.20 -3.57 6.45
C ALA A 163 17.38 -2.66 6.06
N GLU A 164 17.56 -2.38 4.76
CA GLU A 164 18.60 -1.47 4.27
C GLU A 164 18.40 0.00 4.73
N PHE A 165 17.20 0.36 5.12
CA PHE A 165 16.86 1.67 5.69
C PHE A 165 16.76 1.66 7.22
N GLU A 166 17.15 0.57 7.88
CA GLU A 166 16.99 0.40 9.33
C GLU A 166 15.53 0.69 9.77
N SER A 167 14.56 0.32 8.94
CA SER A 167 13.13 0.57 9.13
C SER A 167 12.39 -0.73 9.45
N GLU A 168 11.24 -0.60 10.12
CA GLU A 168 10.46 -1.74 10.60
C GLU A 168 9.20 -1.93 9.75
N LEU A 169 8.85 -3.20 9.51
CA LEU A 169 7.57 -3.55 8.92
C LEU A 169 6.45 -3.42 9.97
N ALA A 170 5.51 -2.52 9.76
CA ALA A 170 4.31 -2.43 10.59
C ALA A 170 3.22 -3.43 10.16
N GLY A 171 3.12 -3.70 8.87
CA GLY A 171 2.18 -4.66 8.31
C GLY A 171 2.12 -4.61 6.80
N VAL A 172 1.31 -5.49 6.23
CA VAL A 172 1.07 -5.58 4.78
C VAL A 172 -0.43 -5.57 4.52
N ALA A 173 -0.86 -4.76 3.57
CA ALA A 173 -2.24 -4.74 3.07
C ALA A 173 -2.24 -4.92 1.56
N ILE A 174 -2.98 -5.91 1.09
CA ILE A 174 -3.09 -6.27 -0.33
C ILE A 174 -4.55 -6.11 -0.75
N PHE A 175 -4.77 -5.56 -1.95
CA PHE A 175 -6.12 -5.38 -2.48
C PHE A 175 -6.72 -6.69 -2.98
N ALA A 176 -5.93 -7.52 -3.66
CA ALA A 176 -6.34 -8.83 -4.16
C ALA A 176 -5.17 -9.84 -4.16
N ASP A 177 -5.48 -11.12 -3.95
CA ASP A 177 -4.54 -12.26 -4.01
C ASP A 177 -5.15 -13.47 -4.78
#